data_abcef41f231afec33feb62c497973970
#
_entry.id   abcef41f231afec33feb62c497973970
#
_cell.length_a   1.000
_cell.length_b   1.000
_cell.length_c   1.000
_cell.angle_alpha   90.00
_cell.angle_beta   90.00
_cell.angle_gamma   90.00
#
_symmetry.space_group_name_H-M   'P 1'
#
loop_
_entity.id
_entity.type
_entity.pdbx_description
1 polymer ?
#
loop_
_entity_poly.entity_id
_entity_poly.type
_entity_poly.pdbx_seq_one_letter_code
_entity_poly.pdbx_strand_id
1 'polypeptide(L)'
;MANGIASAIQPGDEIVLSIMEHHSNIVPWHFLRERYGAVLKWVDVDETGALDMAALEAALSNKTKMVAVTHMSNVLGTVTDAAEIARLARAVGAEVLLDGCQSGVHMDVDVQALDCDYYVLTGHKIYGPTGIGALYGKAEALARLRPFQGGGEMIEIVERERVTYNEA
;
A
#
# COMPACT_ATOMS: atom_id res chain seq x y z
N MET A 1 -4.50 -4.76 -3.66
CA MET A 1 -3.85 -3.46 -3.87
C MET A 1 -2.92 -3.49 -5.07
N ALA A 2 -1.77 -4.18 -5.03
CA ALA A 2 -0.79 -4.20 -6.14
C ALA A 2 -1.41 -4.52 -7.53
N ASN A 3 -2.30 -5.50 -7.63
CA ASN A 3 -3.00 -5.78 -8.89
C ASN A 3 -3.93 -4.65 -9.34
N GLY A 4 -4.54 -3.90 -8.41
CA GLY A 4 -5.42 -2.78 -8.74
C GLY A 4 -4.69 -1.62 -9.40
N ILE A 5 -3.44 -1.33 -8.98
CA ILE A 5 -2.62 -0.28 -9.57
C ILE A 5 -1.79 -0.75 -10.77
N ALA A 6 -1.74 -2.05 -11.04
CA ALA A 6 -0.84 -2.64 -12.03
C ALA A 6 -0.93 -1.99 -13.43
N SER A 7 -2.14 -1.61 -13.85
CA SER A 7 -2.35 -0.98 -15.16
C SER A 7 -1.84 0.47 -15.24
N ALA A 8 -1.56 1.12 -14.12
CA ALA A 8 -1.02 2.47 -14.06
C ALA A 8 0.52 2.48 -13.96
N ILE A 9 1.13 1.33 -13.65
CA ILE A 9 2.58 1.21 -13.50
C ILE A 9 3.27 1.17 -14.86
N GLN A 10 4.30 1.98 -15.00
CA GLN A 10 5.19 2.03 -16.18
C GLN A 10 6.58 1.52 -15.80
N PRO A 11 7.36 1.01 -16.78
CA PRO A 11 8.75 0.64 -16.54
C PRO A 11 9.56 1.81 -15.95
N GLY A 12 10.23 1.56 -14.83
CA GLY A 12 11.01 2.56 -14.09
C GLY A 12 10.22 3.34 -13.04
N ASP A 13 8.90 3.16 -12.92
CA ASP A 13 8.16 3.66 -11.76
C ASP A 13 8.64 2.98 -10.48
N GLU A 14 8.73 3.73 -9.40
CA GLU A 14 9.34 3.31 -8.16
C GLU A 14 8.30 2.99 -7.08
N ILE A 15 8.56 1.91 -6.33
CA ILE A 15 7.79 1.51 -5.16
C ILE A 15 8.78 1.42 -4.00
N VAL A 16 8.54 2.19 -2.94
CA VAL A 16 9.39 2.23 -1.75
C VAL A 16 8.81 1.31 -0.68
N LEU A 17 9.64 0.43 -0.16
CA LEU A 17 9.33 -0.56 0.87
C LEU A 17 10.32 -0.46 2.02
N SER A 18 9.94 -0.87 3.23
CA SER A 18 10.89 -1.09 4.30
C SER A 18 11.36 -2.55 4.36
N ILE A 19 12.52 -2.80 4.99
CA ILE A 19 12.97 -4.17 5.26
C ILE A 19 12.15 -4.86 6.36
N MET A 20 11.33 -4.11 7.12
CA MET A 20 10.48 -4.63 8.19
C MET A 20 9.18 -5.28 7.69
N GLU A 21 8.91 -5.21 6.38
CA GLU A 21 7.61 -5.59 5.85
C GLU A 21 7.32 -7.09 6.05
N HIS A 22 6.07 -7.39 6.37
CA HIS A 22 5.57 -8.75 6.24
C HIS A 22 5.58 -9.17 4.76
N HIS A 23 5.84 -10.44 4.47
CA HIS A 23 5.93 -10.96 3.10
C HIS A 23 4.70 -10.63 2.24
N SER A 24 3.51 -10.51 2.84
CA SER A 24 2.29 -10.08 2.13
C SER A 24 2.34 -8.64 1.61
N ASN A 25 3.19 -7.80 2.20
CA ASN A 25 3.48 -6.45 1.71
C ASN A 25 4.81 -6.34 0.95
N ILE A 26 5.40 -7.48 0.57
CA ILE A 26 6.61 -7.56 -0.26
C ILE A 26 6.30 -8.23 -1.60
N VAL A 27 5.83 -9.46 -1.54
CA VAL A 27 5.67 -10.35 -2.72
C VAL A 27 4.80 -9.74 -3.82
N PRO A 28 3.66 -9.08 -3.53
CA PRO A 28 2.83 -8.48 -4.58
C PRO A 28 3.54 -7.38 -5.37
N TRP A 29 4.46 -6.66 -4.75
CA TRP A 29 5.27 -5.62 -5.41
C TRP A 29 6.34 -6.21 -6.34
N HIS A 30 6.90 -7.37 -5.97
CA HIS A 30 7.78 -8.13 -6.87
C HIS A 30 7.08 -8.54 -8.16
N PHE A 31 5.78 -8.86 -8.13
CA PHE A 31 5.02 -9.12 -9.35
C PHE A 31 4.93 -7.89 -10.26
N LEU A 32 4.82 -6.68 -9.69
CA LEU A 32 4.87 -5.45 -10.48
C LEU A 32 6.25 -5.21 -11.08
N ARG A 33 7.32 -5.50 -10.32
CA ARG A 33 8.68 -5.44 -10.82
C ARG A 33 8.89 -6.38 -12.01
N GLU A 34 8.46 -7.63 -11.87
CA GLU A 34 8.69 -8.67 -12.87
C GLU A 34 7.86 -8.48 -14.14
N ARG A 35 6.61 -8.04 -13.99
CA ARG A 35 5.65 -7.97 -15.09
C ARG A 35 5.59 -6.61 -15.77
N TYR A 36 5.86 -5.54 -15.04
CA TYR A 36 5.67 -4.17 -15.50
C TYR A 36 6.93 -3.31 -15.42
N GLY A 37 8.05 -3.86 -14.95
CA GLY A 37 9.31 -3.16 -14.88
C GLY A 37 9.38 -2.10 -13.77
N ALA A 38 8.55 -2.20 -12.73
CA ALA A 38 8.66 -1.34 -11.56
C ALA A 38 10.01 -1.56 -10.84
N VAL A 39 10.51 -0.53 -10.20
CA VAL A 39 11.74 -0.55 -9.41
C VAL A 39 11.37 -0.57 -7.93
N LEU A 40 11.83 -1.59 -7.19
CA LEU A 40 11.64 -1.64 -5.74
C LEU A 40 12.84 -0.98 -5.06
N LYS A 41 12.55 0.03 -4.23
CA LYS A 41 13.52 0.70 -3.37
C LYS A 41 13.31 0.26 -1.93
N TRP A 42 14.38 -0.01 -1.23
CA TRP A 42 14.34 -0.53 0.13
C TRP A 42 14.89 0.50 1.11
N VAL A 43 14.19 0.63 2.22
CA VAL A 43 14.61 1.47 3.35
C VAL A 43 14.92 0.58 4.53
N ASP A 44 16.11 0.74 5.07
CA ASP A 44 16.59 0.00 6.23
C ASP A 44 16.01 0.56 7.53
N VAL A 45 16.27 -0.14 8.61
CA VAL A 45 16.07 0.31 9.98
C VAL A 45 17.41 0.71 10.58
N ASP A 46 17.38 1.62 11.54
CA ASP A 46 18.55 1.98 12.32
C ASP A 46 18.87 0.92 13.40
N GLU A 47 19.92 1.16 14.18
CA GLU A 47 20.38 0.26 15.25
C GLU A 47 19.34 0.06 16.36
N THR A 48 18.34 0.94 16.48
CA THR A 48 17.24 0.83 17.45
C THR A 48 16.06 0.03 16.90
N GLY A 49 16.08 -0.32 15.62
CA GLY A 49 14.97 -0.95 14.90
C GLY A 49 13.90 0.03 14.44
N ALA A 50 14.16 1.35 14.49
CA ALA A 50 13.29 2.35 13.92
C ALA A 50 13.54 2.49 12.40
N LEU A 51 12.50 2.86 11.64
CA LEU A 51 12.65 3.12 10.21
C LEU A 51 13.57 4.32 9.99
N ASP A 52 14.59 4.17 9.14
CA ASP A 52 15.47 5.27 8.78
C ASP A 52 14.72 6.29 7.90
N MET A 53 14.20 7.33 8.55
CA MET A 53 13.40 8.36 7.87
C MET A 53 14.23 9.21 6.91
N ALA A 54 15.52 9.38 7.15
CA ALA A 54 16.39 10.09 6.23
C ALA A 54 16.66 9.28 4.97
N ALA A 55 16.86 7.96 5.12
CA ALA A 55 16.95 7.04 3.99
C ALA A 55 15.62 6.96 3.22
N LEU A 56 14.46 6.98 3.91
CA LEU A 56 13.16 7.04 3.27
C LEU A 56 13.06 8.30 2.39
N GLU A 57 13.32 9.48 2.94
CA GLU A 57 13.26 10.74 2.19
C GLU A 57 14.21 10.71 0.98
N ALA A 58 15.44 10.22 1.15
CA ALA A 58 16.41 10.07 0.06
C ALA A 58 15.98 9.06 -1.02
N ALA A 59 15.17 8.05 -0.66
CA ALA A 59 14.64 7.08 -1.61
C ALA A 59 13.51 7.62 -2.49
N LEU A 60 12.81 8.68 -2.04
CA LEU A 60 11.70 9.27 -2.79
C LEU A 60 12.18 10.08 -4.01
N SER A 61 11.42 10.01 -5.09
CA SER A 61 11.65 10.77 -6.31
C SER A 61 10.33 11.07 -7.04
N ASN A 62 10.39 11.85 -8.11
CA ASN A 62 9.23 12.09 -9.00
C ASN A 62 8.75 10.83 -9.75
N LYS A 63 9.48 9.72 -9.67
CA LYS A 63 9.09 8.41 -10.22
C LYS A 63 8.42 7.54 -9.17
N THR A 64 8.47 7.90 -7.89
CA THR A 64 7.83 7.14 -6.83
C THR A 64 6.31 7.20 -7.00
N LYS A 65 5.68 6.04 -7.11
CA LYS A 65 4.23 5.89 -7.24
C LYS A 65 3.59 5.43 -5.94
N MET A 66 4.31 4.64 -5.16
CA MET A 66 3.79 4.04 -3.94
C MET A 66 4.89 3.97 -2.88
N VAL A 67 4.52 4.34 -1.66
CA VAL A 67 5.25 3.98 -0.43
C VAL A 67 4.39 2.96 0.30
N ALA A 68 4.85 1.71 0.42
CA ALA A 68 4.09 0.63 1.05
C ALA A 68 4.86 0.11 2.25
N VAL A 69 4.45 0.55 3.45
CA VAL A 69 5.17 0.26 4.68
C VAL A 69 4.25 -0.19 5.80
N THR A 70 4.79 -0.97 6.73
CA THR A 70 4.06 -1.35 7.93
C THR A 70 3.88 -0.15 8.86
N HIS A 71 2.68 -0.04 9.46
CA HIS A 71 2.43 0.95 10.51
C HIS A 71 3.01 0.49 11.85
N MET A 72 2.95 -0.83 12.12
CA MET A 72 3.59 -1.45 13.27
C MET A 72 4.19 -2.79 12.86
N SER A 73 5.49 -2.98 13.11
CA SER A 73 6.20 -4.21 12.73
C SER A 73 5.72 -5.41 13.54
N ASN A 74 5.45 -6.51 12.85
CA ASN A 74 5.10 -7.79 13.50
C ASN A 74 6.31 -8.49 14.14
N VAL A 75 7.52 -8.09 13.85
CA VAL A 75 8.76 -8.67 14.37
C VAL A 75 9.35 -7.79 15.46
N LEU A 76 9.52 -6.51 15.21
CA LEU A 76 10.19 -5.57 16.10
C LEU A 76 9.21 -4.86 17.07
N GLY A 77 7.92 -4.79 16.72
CA GLY A 77 6.95 -3.96 17.45
C GLY A 77 7.12 -2.45 17.22
N THR A 78 8.09 -2.07 16.41
CA THR A 78 8.33 -0.67 16.05
C THR A 78 7.10 -0.08 15.39
N VAL A 79 6.68 1.11 15.84
CA VAL A 79 5.64 1.93 15.23
C VAL A 79 6.33 2.97 14.34
N THR A 80 5.96 3.03 13.07
CA THR A 80 6.50 4.00 12.12
C THR A 80 5.80 5.35 12.25
N ASP A 81 6.49 6.44 11.93
CA ASP A 81 5.87 7.77 11.82
C ASP A 81 5.06 7.86 10.52
N ALA A 82 3.89 7.22 10.53
CA ALA A 82 3.05 7.08 9.35
C ALA A 82 2.56 8.42 8.79
N ALA A 83 2.32 9.42 9.66
CA ALA A 83 1.90 10.75 9.23
C ALA A 83 3.04 11.49 8.49
N GLU A 84 4.25 11.40 9.00
CA GLU A 84 5.42 11.99 8.33
C GLU A 84 5.74 11.26 7.02
N ILE A 85 5.61 9.94 6.98
CA ILE A 85 5.74 9.14 5.74
C ILE A 85 4.73 9.62 4.69
N ALA A 86 3.48 9.82 5.09
CA ALA A 86 2.44 10.31 4.19
C ALA A 86 2.73 11.73 3.68
N ARG A 87 3.24 12.60 4.55
CA ARG A 87 3.66 13.96 4.19
C ARG A 87 4.79 13.95 3.16
N LEU A 88 5.83 13.14 3.38
CA LEU A 88 6.99 13.02 2.49
C LEU A 88 6.61 12.43 1.13
N ALA A 89 5.82 11.35 1.12
CA ALA A 89 5.34 10.71 -0.11
C ALA A 89 4.49 11.68 -0.96
N ARG A 90 3.58 12.43 -0.32
CA ARG A 90 2.75 13.43 -1.00
C ARG A 90 3.59 14.54 -1.64
N ALA A 91 4.68 14.95 -1.04
CA ALA A 91 5.55 15.99 -1.59
C ALA A 91 6.15 15.63 -2.97
N VAL A 92 6.23 14.33 -3.29
CA VAL A 92 6.68 13.82 -4.60
C VAL A 92 5.52 13.25 -5.45
N GLY A 93 4.28 13.34 -4.97
CA GLY A 93 3.09 12.83 -5.68
C GLY A 93 2.89 11.31 -5.59
N ALA A 94 3.53 10.66 -4.61
CA ALA A 94 3.37 9.22 -4.36
C ALA A 94 2.18 8.95 -3.43
N GLU A 95 1.51 7.81 -3.63
CA GLU A 95 0.48 7.28 -2.74
C GLU A 95 1.11 6.48 -1.58
N VAL A 96 0.40 6.39 -0.46
CA VAL A 96 0.85 5.65 0.73
C VAL A 96 -0.11 4.53 1.06
N LEU A 97 0.41 3.32 1.13
CA LEU A 97 -0.25 2.15 1.71
C LEU A 97 0.40 1.80 3.04
N LEU A 98 -0.40 1.76 4.09
CA LEU A 98 0.02 1.31 5.41
C LEU A 98 -0.51 -0.10 5.68
N ASP A 99 0.40 -1.03 6.01
CA ASP A 99 0.01 -2.32 6.57
C ASP A 99 -0.32 -2.15 8.06
N GLY A 100 -1.61 -2.09 8.36
CA GLY A 100 -2.16 -1.92 9.70
C GLY A 100 -2.50 -3.21 10.42
N CYS A 101 -2.02 -4.37 9.92
CA CYS A 101 -2.39 -5.66 10.49
C CYS A 101 -1.97 -5.87 11.95
N GLN A 102 -0.96 -5.16 12.43
CA GLN A 102 -0.59 -5.15 13.85
C GLN A 102 -1.16 -3.91 14.56
N SER A 103 -0.97 -2.73 14.02
CA SER A 103 -1.41 -1.48 14.66
C SER A 103 -2.93 -1.45 14.91
N GLY A 104 -3.74 -1.99 13.99
CA GLY A 104 -5.20 -2.01 14.13
C GLY A 104 -5.74 -2.80 15.33
N VAL A 105 -4.92 -3.61 16.01
CA VAL A 105 -5.30 -4.35 17.22
C VAL A 105 -4.60 -3.82 18.48
N HIS A 106 -3.46 -3.13 18.31
CA HIS A 106 -2.62 -2.72 19.44
C HIS A 106 -2.69 -1.24 19.79
N MET A 107 -3.25 -0.42 18.91
CA MET A 107 -3.32 1.03 19.09
C MET A 107 -4.57 1.63 18.44
N ASP A 108 -4.95 2.82 18.87
CA ASP A 108 -5.98 3.60 18.21
C ASP A 108 -5.46 4.11 16.85
N VAL A 109 -6.24 3.89 15.81
CA VAL A 109 -5.88 4.28 14.44
C VAL A 109 -6.92 5.21 13.86
N ASP A 110 -6.50 6.43 13.54
CA ASP A 110 -7.28 7.39 12.77
C ASP A 110 -6.67 7.56 11.38
N VAL A 111 -7.25 6.89 10.39
CA VAL A 111 -6.75 6.91 9.01
C VAL A 111 -6.86 8.29 8.36
N GLN A 112 -7.74 9.15 8.84
CA GLN A 112 -7.86 10.54 8.36
C GLN A 112 -6.72 11.40 8.90
N ALA A 113 -6.39 11.25 10.19
CA ALA A 113 -5.25 11.94 10.80
C ALA A 113 -3.90 11.47 10.22
N LEU A 114 -3.77 10.17 9.89
CA LEU A 114 -2.59 9.61 9.21
C LEU A 114 -2.47 10.10 7.78
N ASP A 115 -3.56 10.50 7.15
CA ASP A 115 -3.65 10.99 5.77
C ASP A 115 -3.05 10.03 4.73
N CYS A 116 -3.09 8.71 5.02
CA CYS A 116 -2.68 7.66 4.09
C CYS A 116 -3.75 7.43 3.02
N ASP A 117 -3.31 6.97 1.83
CA ASP A 117 -4.25 6.68 0.74
C ASP A 117 -4.92 5.33 0.91
N TYR A 118 -4.20 4.36 1.50
CA TYR A 118 -4.69 3.01 1.77
C TYR A 118 -4.24 2.50 3.14
N TYR A 119 -5.12 1.74 3.79
CA TYR A 119 -4.83 1.09 5.08
C TYR A 119 -5.37 -0.33 5.07
N VAL A 120 -4.54 -1.33 5.37
CA VAL A 120 -4.90 -2.75 5.28
C VAL A 120 -5.04 -3.36 6.67
N LEU A 121 -6.09 -4.15 6.86
CA LEU A 121 -6.36 -4.91 8.08
C LEU A 121 -6.63 -6.37 7.75
N THR A 122 -6.22 -7.28 8.65
CA THR A 122 -6.57 -8.71 8.57
C THR A 122 -7.52 -9.10 9.69
N GLY A 123 -8.58 -9.84 9.33
CA GLY A 123 -9.64 -10.17 10.29
C GLY A 123 -9.17 -11.00 11.48
N HIS A 124 -8.31 -12.01 11.25
CA HIS A 124 -7.88 -12.93 12.33
C HIS A 124 -7.04 -12.26 13.43
N LYS A 125 -6.47 -11.07 13.19
CA LYS A 125 -5.73 -10.34 14.23
C LYS A 125 -6.62 -9.37 15.03
N ILE A 126 -7.80 -9.02 14.48
CA ILE A 126 -8.78 -8.14 15.13
C ILE A 126 -10.01 -8.93 15.60
N TYR A 127 -9.79 -10.11 16.16
CA TYR A 127 -10.80 -11.01 16.72
C TYR A 127 -11.84 -11.56 15.73
N GLY A 128 -11.60 -11.42 14.44
CA GLY A 128 -12.43 -11.93 13.35
C GLY A 128 -11.95 -13.30 12.84
N PRO A 129 -12.65 -13.89 11.84
CA PRO A 129 -12.25 -15.16 11.23
C PRO A 129 -11.02 -15.01 10.35
N THR A 130 -10.39 -16.14 10.03
CA THR A 130 -9.37 -16.24 8.97
C THR A 130 -10.00 -16.06 7.57
N GLY A 131 -9.19 -15.67 6.59
CA GLY A 131 -9.64 -15.57 5.19
C GLY A 131 -10.42 -14.30 4.85
N ILE A 132 -10.57 -13.37 5.80
CA ILE A 132 -11.17 -12.06 5.60
C ILE A 132 -10.24 -10.94 6.04
N GLY A 133 -10.33 -9.81 5.40
CA GLY A 133 -9.63 -8.57 5.74
C GLY A 133 -10.37 -7.36 5.20
N ALA A 134 -9.88 -6.18 5.51
CA ALA A 134 -10.41 -4.93 5.02
C ALA A 134 -9.30 -4.07 4.40
N LEU A 135 -9.64 -3.38 3.34
CA LEU A 135 -8.85 -2.31 2.75
C LEU A 135 -9.65 -1.01 2.89
N TYR A 136 -9.16 -0.09 3.71
CA TYR A 136 -9.57 1.30 3.63
C TYR A 136 -8.84 1.96 2.47
N GLY A 137 -9.52 2.86 1.78
CA GLY A 137 -8.90 3.76 0.81
C GLY A 137 -9.65 5.08 0.72
N LYS A 138 -8.92 6.17 0.44
CA LYS A 138 -9.56 7.42 0.06
C LYS A 138 -10.40 7.19 -1.21
N ALA A 139 -11.55 7.83 -1.31
CA ALA A 139 -12.47 7.63 -2.45
C ALA A 139 -11.78 7.85 -3.80
N GLU A 140 -11.02 8.94 -3.92
CA GLU A 140 -10.26 9.27 -5.14
C GLU A 140 -9.12 8.27 -5.43
N ALA A 141 -8.56 7.64 -4.40
CA ALA A 141 -7.53 6.60 -4.55
C ALA A 141 -8.16 5.27 -5.00
N LEU A 142 -9.30 4.90 -4.41
CA LEU A 142 -10.05 3.70 -4.81
C LEU A 142 -10.58 3.81 -6.24
N ALA A 143 -11.05 4.97 -6.66
CA ALA A 143 -11.57 5.21 -8.01
C ALA A 143 -10.51 4.99 -9.11
N ARG A 144 -9.21 5.08 -8.77
CA ARG A 144 -8.11 4.79 -9.70
C ARG A 144 -7.76 3.31 -9.81
N LEU A 145 -8.24 2.48 -8.88
CA LEU A 145 -7.96 1.04 -8.89
C LEU A 145 -8.84 0.33 -9.91
N ARG A 146 -8.24 -0.62 -10.60
CA ARG A 146 -9.04 -1.59 -11.38
C ARG A 146 -9.52 -2.72 -10.46
N PRO A 147 -10.70 -3.30 -10.75
CA PRO A 147 -11.19 -4.46 -10.03
C PRO A 147 -10.15 -5.58 -10.00
N PHE A 148 -9.93 -6.16 -8.81
CA PHE A 148 -9.02 -7.31 -8.64
C PHE A 148 -9.59 -8.59 -9.23
N GLN A 149 -10.89 -8.80 -9.08
CA GLN A 149 -11.62 -9.93 -9.65
C GLN A 149 -12.73 -9.42 -10.55
N GLY A 150 -12.89 -10.03 -11.72
CA GLY A 150 -14.00 -9.77 -12.63
C GLY A 150 -15.20 -10.64 -12.26
N GLY A 151 -16.40 -10.11 -12.45
CA GLY A 151 -17.67 -10.82 -12.18
C GLY A 151 -18.88 -9.94 -12.44
N GLY A 152 -20.03 -10.27 -11.84
CA GLY A 152 -21.24 -9.45 -11.85
C GLY A 152 -21.05 -8.13 -11.10
N GLU A 153 -22.04 -7.55 -10.52
CA GLU A 153 -22.12 -6.39 -9.61
C GLU A 153 -21.21 -5.17 -9.92
N MET A 154 -19.94 -5.39 -10.28
CA MET A 154 -18.91 -4.37 -10.54
C MET A 154 -18.91 -3.84 -11.97
N ILE A 155 -19.65 -4.45 -12.87
CA ILE A 155 -19.70 -4.08 -14.29
C ILE A 155 -20.77 -3.01 -14.54
N GLU A 156 -20.44 -2.06 -15.42
CA GLU A 156 -21.40 -1.10 -15.97
C GLU A 156 -21.95 -1.60 -17.30
N ILE A 157 -21.04 -1.93 -18.23
CA ILE A 157 -21.40 -2.43 -19.57
C ILE A 157 -20.54 -3.64 -19.89
N VAL A 158 -21.18 -4.67 -20.49
CA VAL A 158 -20.49 -5.82 -21.08
C VAL A 158 -20.92 -5.96 -22.53
N GLU A 159 -19.96 -5.84 -23.43
CA GLU A 159 -20.11 -6.06 -24.87
C GLU A 159 -19.12 -7.14 -25.31
N ARG A 160 -19.17 -7.55 -26.58
CA ARG A 160 -18.25 -8.58 -27.11
C ARG A 160 -16.78 -8.16 -27.04
N GLU A 161 -16.51 -6.88 -27.28
CA GLU A 161 -15.13 -6.32 -27.40
C GLU A 161 -14.80 -5.34 -26.28
N ARG A 162 -15.73 -5.08 -25.35
CA ARG A 162 -15.58 -4.04 -24.32
C ARG A 162 -16.29 -4.41 -23.03
N VAL A 163 -15.58 -4.13 -21.93
CA VAL A 163 -16.16 -4.14 -20.57
C VAL A 163 -15.83 -2.81 -19.91
N THR A 164 -16.83 -2.17 -19.30
CA THR A 164 -16.65 -1.02 -18.41
C THR A 164 -17.10 -1.38 -17.00
N TYR A 165 -16.57 -0.67 -16.02
CA TYR A 165 -16.81 -0.95 -14.61
C TYR A 165 -17.48 0.24 -13.97
N ASN A 166 -18.33 -0.04 -12.95
CA ASN A 166 -18.91 0.99 -12.10
C ASN A 166 -17.80 1.79 -11.41
N GLU A 167 -18.06 3.06 -11.14
CA GLU A 167 -17.20 3.85 -10.25
C GLU A 167 -17.22 3.23 -8.84
N ALA A 168 -16.06 3.24 -8.16
CA ALA A 168 -15.91 2.70 -6.81
C ALA A 168 -16.50 3.65 -5.77
#